data_431a11fbd33df796745db2a9ccbe3c6d
#
_entry.id   431a11fbd33df796745db2a9ccbe3c6d
#
_cell.length_a   1.000
_cell.length_b   1.000
_cell.length_c   1.000
_cell.angle_alpha   90.00
_cell.angle_beta   90.00
_cell.angle_gamma   90.00
#
_symmetry.space_group_name_H-M   'P 1'
#
loop_
_entity.id
_entity.type
_entity.pdbx_description
1 polymer ?
#
loop_
_entity_poly.entity_id
_entity_poly.type
_entity_poly.pdbx_seq_one_letter_code
_entity_poly.pdbx_strand_id
1 'polypeptide(L)'
;AFEVELPEVYTVTAEEYEAIHATWCKAIKVLPDYSVLHKQDWYVKERYRPDTGREGMGFLARSYEMHFNERPFLHHKCYLFLTKTTKERMRQQSNWNTLCRGHIVPKEMQDKEAVSRFLECCEQFERIINDSGFITLTRLTGDEITGTESSAGIIEKYFSLSQEDTTCLQDITLGAGEMKIGDNYLCLHTLSDPEDLPTSVA
;
A
#
# COMPACT_ATOMS: atom_id res chain seq x y z
N ALA A 1 8.82 -4.64 -1.80
CA ALA A 1 7.47 -4.10 -1.84
C ALA A 1 6.62 -5.00 -2.74
N PHE A 2 5.32 -5.08 -2.42
CA PHE A 2 4.36 -5.91 -3.12
C PHE A 2 3.07 -5.12 -3.32
N GLU A 3 2.41 -5.31 -4.45
CA GLU A 3 0.99 -5.04 -4.62
C GLU A 3 0.21 -6.25 -4.11
N VAL A 4 -0.89 -6.01 -3.40
CA VAL A 4 -1.65 -7.05 -2.70
C VAL A 4 -3.07 -7.09 -3.25
N GLU A 5 -3.46 -8.22 -3.81
CA GLU A 5 -4.84 -8.51 -4.16
C GLU A 5 -5.50 -9.25 -3.00
N LEU A 6 -6.47 -8.61 -2.38
CA LEU A 6 -7.25 -9.16 -1.28
C LEU A 6 -8.54 -9.79 -1.79
N PRO A 7 -9.03 -10.86 -1.14
CA PRO A 7 -10.35 -11.41 -1.47
C PRO A 7 -11.45 -10.41 -1.11
N GLU A 8 -12.57 -10.47 -1.82
CA GLU A 8 -13.74 -9.66 -1.48
C GLU A 8 -14.33 -10.14 -0.15
N VAL A 9 -14.46 -9.24 0.82
CA VAL A 9 -14.91 -9.56 2.19
C VAL A 9 -16.26 -10.28 2.21
N TYR A 10 -17.15 -9.95 1.27
CA TYR A 10 -18.50 -10.54 1.20
C TYR A 10 -18.54 -11.98 0.68
N THR A 11 -17.44 -12.47 0.10
CA THR A 11 -17.34 -13.84 -0.45
C THR A 11 -16.62 -14.79 0.49
N VAL A 12 -16.02 -14.28 1.57
CA VAL A 12 -15.17 -15.04 2.49
C VAL A 12 -16.03 -15.60 3.64
N THR A 13 -15.99 -16.89 3.86
CA THR A 13 -16.59 -17.55 5.03
C THR A 13 -15.77 -17.33 6.29
N ALA A 14 -16.35 -17.58 7.47
CA ALA A 14 -15.63 -17.48 8.74
C ALA A 14 -14.41 -18.41 8.81
N GLU A 15 -14.53 -19.63 8.27
CA GLU A 15 -13.45 -20.62 8.23
C GLU A 15 -12.30 -20.16 7.29
N GLU A 16 -12.64 -19.58 6.14
CA GLU A 16 -11.65 -19.00 5.22
C GLU A 16 -10.95 -17.80 5.82
N TYR A 17 -11.68 -16.95 6.57
CA TYR A 17 -11.09 -15.83 7.29
C TYR A 17 -10.06 -16.29 8.33
N GLU A 18 -10.36 -17.33 9.10
CA GLU A 18 -9.41 -17.93 10.03
C GLU A 18 -8.19 -18.53 9.31
N ALA A 19 -8.39 -19.16 8.15
CA ALA A 19 -7.31 -19.69 7.32
C ALA A 19 -6.40 -18.59 6.79
N ILE A 20 -6.98 -17.47 6.34
CA ILE A 20 -6.24 -16.27 5.93
C ILE A 20 -5.40 -15.72 7.09
N HIS A 21 -6.02 -15.57 8.28
CA HIS A 21 -5.32 -15.10 9.47
C HIS A 21 -4.16 -16.03 9.86
N ALA A 22 -4.39 -17.35 9.86
CA ALA A 22 -3.36 -18.33 10.14
C ALA A 22 -2.20 -18.28 9.12
N THR A 23 -2.50 -18.02 7.86
CA THR A 23 -1.50 -17.84 6.79
C THR A 23 -0.64 -16.60 7.04
N TRP A 24 -1.25 -15.47 7.39
CA TRP A 24 -0.51 -14.27 7.79
C TRP A 24 0.43 -14.54 8.97
N CYS A 25 -0.09 -15.22 10.01
CA CYS A 25 0.73 -15.58 11.16
C CYS A 25 1.93 -16.47 10.80
N LYS A 26 1.76 -17.41 9.86
CA LYS A 26 2.85 -18.26 9.37
C LYS A 26 3.88 -17.44 8.59
N ALA A 27 3.42 -16.60 7.67
CA ALA A 27 4.28 -15.79 6.84
C ALA A 27 5.09 -14.77 7.66
N ILE A 28 4.47 -14.12 8.65
CA ILE A 28 5.17 -13.17 9.53
C ILE A 28 6.27 -13.85 10.35
N LYS A 29 6.06 -15.10 10.79
CA LYS A 29 7.05 -15.85 11.58
C LYS A 29 8.33 -16.20 10.81
N VAL A 30 8.31 -16.15 9.49
CA VAL A 30 9.50 -16.39 8.65
C VAL A 30 10.40 -15.17 8.60
N LEU A 31 9.85 -13.98 8.86
CA LEU A 31 10.63 -12.75 8.82
C LEU A 31 11.62 -12.70 10.01
N PRO A 32 12.86 -12.26 9.77
CA PRO A 32 13.86 -12.16 10.81
C PRO A 32 13.51 -11.05 11.82
N ASP A 33 14.07 -11.16 13.02
CA ASP A 33 13.91 -10.14 14.07
C ASP A 33 14.20 -8.73 13.54
N TYR A 34 13.48 -7.74 14.06
CA TYR A 34 13.56 -6.33 13.64
C TYR A 34 13.14 -6.08 12.18
N SER A 35 12.33 -6.95 11.62
CA SER A 35 11.61 -6.65 10.39
C SER A 35 10.38 -5.82 10.69
N VAL A 36 10.06 -4.90 9.78
CA VAL A 36 8.84 -4.10 9.82
C VAL A 36 7.98 -4.50 8.64
N LEU A 37 6.76 -4.89 8.91
CA LEU A 37 5.72 -5.14 7.93
C LEU A 37 4.80 -3.93 7.94
N HIS A 38 4.75 -3.22 6.82
CA HIS A 38 3.90 -2.05 6.66
C HIS A 38 2.89 -2.31 5.55
N LYS A 39 1.63 -2.44 5.92
CA LYS A 39 0.49 -2.54 5.01
C LYS A 39 -0.07 -1.14 4.79
N GLN A 40 -0.34 -0.82 3.54
CA GLN A 40 -0.87 0.48 3.14
C GLN A 40 -2.07 0.29 2.23
N ASP A 41 -3.21 0.77 2.65
CA ASP A 41 -4.45 0.72 1.87
C ASP A 41 -4.75 2.12 1.33
N TRP A 42 -4.95 2.20 0.03
CA TRP A 42 -5.27 3.44 -0.67
C TRP A 42 -6.71 3.38 -1.15
N TYR A 43 -7.51 4.34 -0.73
CA TYR A 43 -8.89 4.51 -1.15
C TYR A 43 -8.99 5.83 -1.93
N VAL A 44 -9.09 5.72 -3.25
CA VAL A 44 -9.18 6.88 -4.13
C VAL A 44 -10.56 6.96 -4.75
N LYS A 45 -11.15 8.16 -4.71
CA LYS A 45 -12.45 8.39 -5.31
C LYS A 45 -12.30 8.47 -6.83
N GLU A 46 -12.87 7.52 -7.51
CA GLU A 46 -12.88 7.41 -8.96
C GLU A 46 -14.30 7.45 -9.51
N ARG A 47 -14.39 7.74 -10.80
CA ARG A 47 -15.63 7.62 -11.57
C ARG A 47 -15.42 6.63 -12.69
N TYR A 48 -16.40 5.77 -12.88
CA TYR A 48 -16.42 4.89 -14.04
C TYR A 48 -16.48 5.73 -15.32
N ARG A 49 -15.60 5.42 -16.27
CA ARG A 49 -15.60 6.03 -17.61
C ARG A 49 -16.31 5.09 -18.57
N PRO A 50 -17.55 5.40 -18.99
CA PRO A 50 -18.29 4.50 -19.86
C PRO A 50 -17.65 4.44 -21.23
N ASP A 51 -17.55 3.24 -21.79
CA ASP A 51 -17.19 3.01 -23.18
C ASP A 51 -18.41 3.24 -24.09
N THR A 52 -18.77 4.51 -24.29
CA THR A 52 -19.91 4.89 -25.12
C THR A 52 -19.66 4.78 -26.61
N GLY A 53 -18.42 4.48 -27.02
CA GLY A 53 -18.00 4.39 -28.42
C GLY A 53 -18.26 3.05 -29.11
N ARG A 54 -18.73 2.01 -28.41
CA ARG A 54 -19.03 0.72 -29.00
C ARG A 54 -20.24 0.81 -29.93
N GLU A 55 -19.98 0.67 -31.23
CA GLU A 55 -21.05 0.54 -32.24
C GLU A 55 -21.92 -0.70 -31.92
N GLY A 56 -23.23 -0.52 -31.93
CA GLY A 56 -24.19 -1.60 -31.66
C GLY A 56 -24.65 -1.76 -30.20
N MET A 57 -24.25 -0.87 -29.29
CA MET A 57 -24.69 -0.90 -27.90
C MET A 57 -26.20 -0.60 -27.82
N GLY A 58 -26.97 -1.57 -27.30
CA GLY A 58 -28.42 -1.41 -27.10
C GLY A 58 -28.74 -0.35 -26.03
N PHE A 59 -29.98 0.15 -26.02
CA PHE A 59 -30.46 1.17 -25.09
C PHE A 59 -30.19 0.80 -23.60
N LEU A 60 -30.46 -0.46 -23.23
CA LEU A 60 -30.24 -0.94 -21.85
C LEU A 60 -28.76 -0.94 -21.48
N ALA A 61 -27.88 -1.37 -22.37
CA ALA A 61 -26.43 -1.37 -22.12
C ALA A 61 -25.91 0.05 -21.95
N ARG A 62 -26.34 0.99 -22.79
CA ARG A 62 -25.98 2.41 -22.67
C ARG A 62 -26.51 3.04 -21.39
N SER A 63 -27.75 2.73 -21.00
CA SER A 63 -28.35 3.20 -19.74
C SER A 63 -27.60 2.67 -18.52
N TYR A 64 -27.15 1.42 -18.58
CA TYR A 64 -26.36 0.77 -17.54
C TYR A 64 -24.98 1.44 -17.39
N GLU A 65 -24.26 1.65 -18.49
CA GLU A 65 -22.98 2.37 -18.52
C GLU A 65 -23.10 3.78 -17.93
N MET A 66 -24.14 4.53 -18.31
CA MET A 66 -24.38 5.88 -17.78
C MET A 66 -24.68 5.86 -16.28
N HIS A 67 -25.43 4.87 -15.80
CA HIS A 67 -25.75 4.74 -14.38
C HIS A 67 -24.50 4.60 -13.50
N PHE A 68 -23.49 3.83 -13.95
CA PHE A 68 -22.24 3.69 -13.22
C PHE A 68 -21.35 4.93 -13.32
N ASN A 69 -21.41 5.67 -14.45
CA ASN A 69 -20.67 6.91 -14.61
C ASN A 69 -21.15 8.04 -13.66
N GLU A 70 -22.44 8.04 -13.30
CA GLU A 70 -23.00 9.05 -12.42
C GLU A 70 -22.57 8.89 -10.96
N ARG A 71 -22.14 7.70 -10.56
CA ARG A 71 -21.77 7.37 -9.18
C ARG A 71 -20.27 7.25 -9.00
N PRO A 72 -19.67 8.10 -8.16
CA PRO A 72 -18.29 7.89 -7.77
C PRO A 72 -18.19 6.63 -6.88
N PHE A 73 -17.10 5.88 -7.04
CA PHE A 73 -16.76 4.74 -6.18
C PHE A 73 -15.37 4.95 -5.57
N LEU A 74 -15.08 4.21 -4.51
CA LEU A 74 -13.75 4.19 -3.93
C LEU A 74 -12.98 3.02 -4.56
N HIS A 75 -11.96 3.37 -5.34
CA HIS A 75 -11.00 2.40 -5.83
C HIS A 75 -10.03 2.07 -4.70
N HIS A 76 -9.90 0.78 -4.38
CA HIS A 76 -9.00 0.30 -3.35
C HIS A 76 -7.76 -0.34 -3.97
N LYS A 77 -6.59 0.12 -3.54
CA LYS A 77 -5.31 -0.55 -3.80
C LYS A 77 -4.61 -0.84 -2.49
N CYS A 78 -4.00 -2.00 -2.40
CA CYS A 78 -3.27 -2.42 -1.22
C CYS A 78 -1.82 -2.68 -1.55
N TYR A 79 -0.91 -2.11 -0.76
CA TYR A 79 0.52 -2.32 -0.88
C TYR A 79 1.10 -2.86 0.42
N LEU A 80 2.13 -3.68 0.30
CA LEU A 80 2.85 -4.25 1.42
C LEU A 80 4.33 -4.01 1.28
N PHE A 81 4.93 -3.42 2.31
CA PHE A 81 6.35 -3.13 2.38
C PHE A 81 6.98 -3.95 3.49
N LEU A 82 7.97 -4.77 3.14
CA LEU A 82 8.82 -5.46 4.09
C LEU A 82 10.14 -4.73 4.19
N THR A 83 10.46 -4.26 5.38
CA THR A 83 11.71 -3.55 5.64
C THR A 83 12.47 -4.17 6.80
N LYS A 84 13.78 -4.20 6.68
CA LYS A 84 14.68 -4.64 7.74
C LYS A 84 15.22 -3.41 8.47
N THR A 85 15.10 -3.41 9.79
CA THR A 85 15.67 -2.37 10.63
C THR A 85 16.63 -2.97 11.65
N THR A 86 17.32 -2.12 12.40
CA THR A 86 18.23 -2.55 13.45
C THR A 86 17.61 -2.37 14.83
N LYS A 87 18.11 -3.14 15.81
CA LYS A 87 17.69 -3.02 17.21
C LYS A 87 17.85 -1.59 17.74
N GLU A 88 18.90 -0.92 17.33
CA GLU A 88 19.20 0.46 17.73
C GLU A 88 18.19 1.45 17.17
N ARG A 89 17.80 1.29 15.90
CA ARG A 89 16.78 2.15 15.26
C ARG A 89 15.41 1.98 15.87
N MET A 90 15.00 0.77 16.20
CA MET A 90 13.71 0.55 16.88
C MET A 90 13.65 1.20 18.26
N ARG A 91 14.78 1.32 18.95
CA ARG A 91 14.84 1.97 20.29
C ARG A 91 14.96 3.49 20.22
N GLN A 92 15.37 4.04 19.09
CA GLN A 92 15.59 5.48 18.93
C GLN A 92 14.34 6.14 18.33
N GLN A 93 13.46 6.59 19.21
CA GLN A 93 12.25 7.35 18.82
C GLN A 93 12.53 8.85 18.57
N SER A 94 13.77 9.31 18.63
CA SER A 94 14.09 10.72 18.45
C SER A 94 14.52 11.07 17.03
N ASN A 95 13.75 11.93 16.38
CA ASN A 95 14.04 12.46 15.05
C ASN A 95 15.36 13.25 14.96
N TRP A 96 15.82 13.83 16.09
CA TRP A 96 17.08 14.57 16.17
C TRP A 96 18.29 13.68 15.91
N ASN A 97 18.27 12.44 16.33
CA ASN A 97 19.35 11.49 16.11
C ASN A 97 19.50 11.14 14.62
N THR A 98 18.45 11.24 13.82
CA THR A 98 18.50 10.99 12.38
C THR A 98 19.17 12.14 11.63
N LEU A 99 18.94 13.38 12.06
CA LEU A 99 19.56 14.58 11.46
C LEU A 99 21.06 14.70 11.78
N CYS A 100 21.51 14.18 12.92
CA CYS A 100 22.91 14.22 13.34
C CYS A 100 23.77 13.05 12.82
N ARG A 101 23.20 12.10 12.08
CA ARG A 101 23.95 10.97 11.54
C ARG A 101 24.63 11.32 10.23
N GLY A 102 25.93 10.99 10.13
CA GLY A 102 26.69 11.15 8.90
C GLY A 102 26.25 10.22 7.74
N HIS A 103 25.48 9.15 8.05
CA HIS A 103 24.97 8.19 7.07
C HIS A 103 23.54 7.79 7.39
N ILE A 104 22.67 7.92 6.38
CA ILE A 104 21.25 7.50 6.47
C ILE A 104 21.13 5.98 6.38
N VAL A 105 21.99 5.33 5.58
CA VAL A 105 21.98 3.88 5.37
C VAL A 105 22.67 3.17 6.53
N PRO A 106 22.03 2.18 7.18
CA PRO A 106 22.66 1.36 8.21
C PRO A 106 23.86 0.57 7.65
N LYS A 107 24.87 0.35 8.48
CA LYS A 107 26.06 -0.44 8.08
C LYS A 107 25.70 -1.88 7.71
N GLU A 108 24.65 -2.44 8.33
CA GLU A 108 24.17 -3.79 8.04
C GLU A 108 23.60 -3.92 6.63
N MET A 109 23.12 -2.83 6.01
CA MET A 109 22.71 -2.83 4.60
C MET A 109 23.88 -2.96 3.63
N GLN A 110 25.10 -2.80 4.10
CA GLN A 110 26.33 -3.03 3.32
C GLN A 110 26.79 -4.49 3.40
N ASP A 111 26.26 -5.26 4.34
CA ASP A 111 26.52 -6.70 4.46
C ASP A 111 25.66 -7.47 3.45
N LYS A 112 26.31 -7.93 2.38
CA LYS A 112 25.65 -8.68 1.29
C LYS A 112 25.00 -9.96 1.78
N GLU A 113 25.57 -10.65 2.77
CA GLU A 113 24.97 -11.88 3.31
C GLU A 113 23.72 -11.59 4.11
N ALA A 114 23.69 -10.49 4.88
CA ALA A 114 22.50 -10.08 5.63
C ALA A 114 21.37 -9.66 4.69
N VAL A 115 21.69 -8.96 3.62
CA VAL A 115 20.73 -8.56 2.58
C VAL A 115 20.19 -9.81 1.85
N SER A 116 21.05 -10.74 1.44
CA SER A 116 20.64 -11.97 0.76
C SER A 116 19.70 -12.81 1.64
N ARG A 117 20.05 -13.01 2.90
CA ARG A 117 19.18 -13.72 3.86
C ARG A 117 17.82 -13.05 4.04
N PHE A 118 17.80 -11.72 4.09
CA PHE A 118 16.52 -11.00 4.18
C PHE A 118 15.67 -11.17 2.92
N LEU A 119 16.28 -11.13 1.74
CA LEU A 119 15.57 -11.37 0.47
C LEU A 119 15.02 -12.79 0.39
N GLU A 120 15.77 -13.80 0.83
CA GLU A 120 15.28 -15.19 0.93
C GLU A 120 14.06 -15.30 1.85
N CYS A 121 14.08 -14.62 3.00
CA CYS A 121 12.91 -14.56 3.90
C CYS A 121 11.72 -13.86 3.23
N CYS A 122 11.94 -12.79 2.45
CA CYS A 122 10.89 -12.13 1.69
C CYS A 122 10.28 -13.05 0.62
N GLU A 123 11.10 -13.85 -0.05
CA GLU A 123 10.62 -14.83 -1.03
C GLU A 123 9.82 -15.96 -0.38
N GLN A 124 10.24 -16.42 0.81
CA GLN A 124 9.48 -17.40 1.58
C GLN A 124 8.15 -16.82 2.06
N PHE A 125 8.14 -15.56 2.52
CA PHE A 125 6.94 -14.84 2.92
C PHE A 125 5.94 -14.77 1.75
N GLU A 126 6.40 -14.31 0.58
CA GLU A 126 5.61 -14.21 -0.64
C GLU A 126 5.00 -15.56 -1.03
N ARG A 127 5.82 -16.62 -1.02
CA ARG A 127 5.36 -17.98 -1.33
C ARG A 127 4.29 -18.48 -0.38
N ILE A 128 4.47 -18.30 0.93
CA ILE A 128 3.48 -18.74 1.93
C ILE A 128 2.13 -18.05 1.72
N ILE A 129 2.12 -16.77 1.40
CA ILE A 129 0.88 -16.03 1.15
C ILE A 129 0.24 -16.49 -0.16
N ASN A 130 0.99 -16.57 -1.25
CA ASN A 130 0.47 -16.95 -2.57
C ASN A 130 -0.01 -18.42 -2.60
N ASP A 131 0.68 -19.32 -1.92
CA ASP A 131 0.28 -20.74 -1.84
C ASP A 131 -1.04 -20.94 -1.07
N SER A 132 -1.49 -19.97 -0.30
CA SER A 132 -2.79 -20.04 0.37
C SER A 132 -3.98 -19.97 -0.58
N GLY A 133 -3.79 -19.36 -1.75
CA GLY A 133 -4.83 -19.17 -2.76
C GLY A 133 -5.87 -18.09 -2.42
N PHE A 134 -5.77 -17.43 -1.26
CA PHE A 134 -6.70 -16.37 -0.85
C PHE A 134 -6.21 -14.96 -1.20
N ILE A 135 -4.91 -14.76 -1.14
CA ILE A 135 -4.26 -13.46 -1.33
C ILE A 135 -3.17 -13.62 -2.36
N THR A 136 -3.10 -12.70 -3.31
CA THR A 136 -2.02 -12.65 -4.30
C THR A 136 -1.07 -11.50 -3.98
N LEU A 137 0.21 -11.81 -3.84
CA LEU A 137 1.28 -10.83 -3.73
C LEU A 137 2.03 -10.76 -5.05
N THR A 138 2.06 -9.59 -5.66
CA THR A 138 2.85 -9.31 -6.85
C THR A 138 4.01 -8.41 -6.48
N ARG A 139 5.25 -8.87 -6.75
CA ARG A 139 6.44 -8.11 -6.38
C ARG A 139 6.61 -6.89 -7.28
N LEU A 140 6.78 -5.72 -6.67
CA LEU A 140 6.99 -4.48 -7.37
C LEU A 140 8.44 -4.31 -7.80
N THR A 141 8.64 -3.83 -9.00
CA THR A 141 9.95 -3.46 -9.55
C THR A 141 10.41 -2.10 -9.03
N GLY A 142 11.69 -1.78 -9.25
CA GLY A 142 12.22 -0.45 -8.91
C GLY A 142 11.47 0.67 -9.63
N ASP A 143 11.17 0.47 -10.91
CA ASP A 143 10.49 1.45 -11.76
C ASP A 143 9.03 1.69 -11.32
N GLU A 144 8.33 0.66 -10.87
CA GLU A 144 6.98 0.81 -10.29
C GLU A 144 6.98 1.54 -8.96
N ILE A 145 8.08 1.48 -8.20
CA ILE A 145 8.22 2.19 -6.93
C ILE A 145 8.61 3.66 -7.16
N THR A 146 9.63 3.90 -7.99
CA THR A 146 10.21 5.25 -8.17
C THR A 146 9.59 6.02 -9.32
N GLY A 147 8.95 5.34 -10.26
CA GLY A 147 8.44 5.93 -11.50
C GLY A 147 9.45 5.93 -12.64
N THR A 148 8.94 6.18 -13.83
CA THR A 148 9.68 6.36 -15.09
C THR A 148 9.22 7.68 -15.72
N GLU A 149 9.89 8.11 -16.81
CA GLU A 149 9.49 9.32 -17.54
C GLU A 149 8.04 9.26 -18.10
N SER A 150 7.49 8.05 -18.27
CA SER A 150 6.16 7.82 -18.87
C SER A 150 5.10 7.36 -17.87
N SER A 151 5.49 6.91 -16.67
CA SER A 151 4.57 6.36 -15.68
C SER A 151 5.02 6.74 -14.27
N ALA A 152 4.11 7.29 -13.50
CA ALA A 152 4.36 7.66 -12.12
C ALA A 152 4.50 6.44 -11.22
N GLY A 153 5.53 6.43 -10.39
CA GLY A 153 5.75 5.40 -9.37
C GLY A 153 4.86 5.60 -8.14
N ILE A 154 4.85 4.59 -7.27
CA ILE A 154 4.08 4.65 -6.01
C ILE A 154 4.48 5.85 -5.15
N ILE A 155 5.77 6.19 -5.10
CA ILE A 155 6.26 7.34 -4.33
C ILE A 155 5.68 8.64 -4.88
N GLU A 156 5.67 8.83 -6.19
CA GLU A 156 5.13 10.02 -6.84
C GLU A 156 3.61 10.10 -6.65
N LYS A 157 2.90 8.98 -6.84
CA LYS A 157 1.45 8.85 -6.59
C LYS A 157 1.10 9.19 -5.13
N TYR A 158 1.93 8.76 -4.19
CA TYR A 158 1.73 9.06 -2.78
C TYR A 158 1.85 10.57 -2.49
N PHE A 159 2.87 11.23 -3.05
CA PHE A 159 3.06 12.67 -2.85
C PHE A 159 2.05 13.53 -3.61
N SER A 160 1.53 13.05 -4.71
CA SER A 160 0.50 13.76 -5.49
C SER A 160 -0.93 13.45 -5.04
N LEU A 161 -1.12 12.46 -4.16
CA LEU A 161 -2.44 11.94 -3.76
C LEU A 161 -3.32 11.55 -4.95
N SER A 162 -2.69 11.07 -6.03
CA SER A 162 -3.34 10.68 -7.28
C SER A 162 -2.94 9.28 -7.68
N GLN A 163 -3.84 8.57 -8.35
CA GLN A 163 -3.58 7.26 -8.96
C GLN A 163 -3.23 7.37 -10.45
N GLU A 164 -3.26 8.58 -11.01
CA GLU A 164 -2.96 8.79 -12.42
C GLU A 164 -1.48 8.52 -12.73
N ASP A 165 -1.22 8.01 -13.93
CA ASP A 165 0.15 7.70 -14.38
C ASP A 165 0.94 8.96 -14.75
N THR A 166 0.24 10.07 -15.00
CA THR A 166 0.85 11.38 -15.23
C THR A 166 0.69 12.23 -13.98
N THR A 167 1.68 12.23 -13.11
CA THR A 167 1.68 13.08 -11.93
C THR A 167 2.71 14.18 -12.07
N CYS A 168 2.32 15.41 -11.75
CA CYS A 168 3.28 16.47 -11.41
C CYS A 168 3.42 16.49 -9.89
N LEU A 169 4.64 16.55 -9.38
CA LEU A 169 4.89 16.87 -7.97
C LEU A 169 4.24 18.20 -7.68
N GLN A 170 3.28 18.20 -6.75
CA GLN A 170 2.56 19.40 -6.33
C GLN A 170 3.28 20.03 -5.15
N ASP A 171 3.15 21.35 -5.00
CA ASP A 171 3.73 22.06 -3.88
C ASP A 171 3.12 21.61 -2.56
N ILE A 172 3.98 21.36 -1.58
CA ILE A 172 3.57 21.03 -0.21
C ILE A 172 3.63 22.30 0.62
N THR A 173 2.47 22.76 1.09
CA THR A 173 2.36 23.92 1.96
C THR A 173 2.05 23.48 3.38
N LEU A 174 2.95 23.84 4.32
CA LEU A 174 2.78 23.60 5.74
C LEU A 174 2.41 24.91 6.43
N GLY A 175 1.15 25.07 6.78
CA GLY A 175 0.64 26.20 7.58
C GLY A 175 0.56 25.86 9.06
N ALA A 176 0.25 26.87 9.89
CA ALA A 176 0.18 26.69 11.35
C ALA A 176 -0.99 25.78 11.80
N GLY A 177 -1.99 25.57 10.98
CA GLY A 177 -3.16 24.75 11.30
C GLY A 177 -3.64 23.87 10.14
N GLU A 178 -2.93 23.88 9.03
CA GLU A 178 -3.32 23.12 7.84
C GLU A 178 -2.11 22.64 7.06
N MET A 179 -2.25 21.48 6.43
CA MET A 179 -1.30 20.98 5.45
C MET A 179 -2.02 20.83 4.10
N LYS A 180 -1.36 21.22 3.03
CA LYS A 180 -1.89 21.10 1.68
C LYS A 180 -0.87 20.43 0.77
N ILE A 181 -1.36 19.63 -0.17
CA ILE A 181 -0.61 19.14 -1.31
C ILE A 181 -1.36 19.61 -2.56
N GLY A 182 -0.79 20.58 -3.26
CA GLY A 182 -1.50 21.31 -4.31
C GLY A 182 -2.76 21.98 -3.76
N ASP A 183 -3.91 21.67 -4.36
CA ASP A 183 -5.22 22.19 -3.95
C ASP A 183 -5.92 21.33 -2.88
N ASN A 184 -5.34 20.19 -2.50
CA ASN A 184 -5.94 19.26 -1.55
C ASN A 184 -5.45 19.49 -0.12
N TYR A 185 -6.38 19.46 0.83
CA TYR A 185 -6.04 19.47 2.25
C TYR A 185 -5.64 18.08 2.71
N LEU A 186 -4.51 17.99 3.42
CA LEU A 186 -4.05 16.78 4.07
C LEU A 186 -4.46 16.79 5.54
N CYS A 187 -5.16 15.75 5.95
CA CYS A 187 -5.50 15.50 7.35
C CYS A 187 -4.90 14.15 7.78
N LEU A 188 -4.17 14.16 8.88
CA LEU A 188 -3.56 12.96 9.45
C LEU A 188 -4.37 12.52 10.68
N HIS A 189 -4.93 11.32 10.61
CA HIS A 189 -5.56 10.66 11.72
C HIS A 189 -4.69 9.50 12.19
N THR A 190 -4.36 9.45 13.47
CA THR A 190 -3.59 8.36 14.06
C THR A 190 -4.46 7.58 15.03
N LEU A 191 -4.41 6.26 14.93
CA LEU A 191 -5.00 5.35 15.91
C LEU A 191 -3.87 4.91 16.86
N SER A 192 -3.96 5.30 18.10
CA SER A 192 -2.93 5.00 19.11
C SER A 192 -3.30 3.78 19.94
N ASP A 193 -4.58 3.52 20.13
CA ASP A 193 -5.08 2.43 20.95
C ASP A 193 -5.99 1.50 20.11
N PRO A 194 -5.74 0.18 20.13
CA PRO A 194 -6.62 -0.78 19.47
C PRO A 194 -8.07 -0.77 19.98
N GLU A 195 -8.30 -0.30 21.21
CA GLU A 195 -9.63 -0.18 21.82
C GLU A 195 -10.49 0.91 21.14
N ASP A 196 -9.86 1.85 20.45
CA ASP A 196 -10.55 2.90 19.68
C ASP A 196 -11.13 2.36 18.36
N LEU A 197 -10.77 1.14 17.98
CA LEU A 197 -11.35 0.48 16.80
C LEU A 197 -12.79 0.03 17.08
N PRO A 198 -13.70 0.22 16.10
CA PRO A 198 -15.05 -0.30 16.26
C PRO A 198 -15.01 -1.83 16.40
N THR A 199 -15.80 -2.36 17.32
CA THR A 199 -15.86 -3.80 17.63
C THR A 199 -16.50 -4.62 16.51
N SER A 200 -17.20 -3.97 15.58
CA SER A 200 -17.76 -4.59 14.38
C SER A 200 -17.83 -3.58 13.25
N VAL A 201 -17.54 -4.04 12.05
CA VAL A 201 -17.83 -3.30 10.82
C VAL A 201 -19.20 -3.80 10.36
N ALA A 202 -20.18 -2.89 10.36
CA ALA A 202 -21.53 -3.17 9.84
C ALA A 202 -21.57 -3.08 8.32
#